data_9961fd83d62187e762ee9c38464d9426
#
_entry.id   9961fd83d62187e762ee9c38464d9426
#
_cell.length_a   1.000
_cell.length_b   1.000
_cell.length_c   1.000
_cell.angle_alpha   90.00
_cell.angle_beta   90.00
_cell.angle_gamma   90.00
#
_symmetry.space_group_name_H-M   'P 1'
#
loop_
_entity.id
_entity.type
_entity.pdbx_description
1 polymer ?
#
loop_
_entity_poly.entity_id
_entity_poly.type
_entity_poly.pdbx_seq_one_letter_code
_entity_poly.pdbx_strand_id
1 'polypeptide(L)'
;VFSLVLPVLFLLMGGIGLPGGAVYIERDRIRSRFMQSAMSLAGPLSNLLFAIVLGLVLRFWPSIDQRFLPGLSFLLVLQISAVLFNLIPLPPFDGYSILEPFLHPVVREQFDRFRGVTIWIVLLAFWYVPFISDMFWEGVYNFSTILGVNWTLVIAGLERFRFWEL
;
A
#
# COMPACT_ATOMS: atom_id res chain seq x y z
N VAL A 1 4.46 15.18 13.44
CA VAL A 1 3.41 14.91 14.44
C VAL A 1 2.26 14.14 13.78
N PHE A 2 1.72 14.57 12.62
CA PHE A 2 0.59 13.90 11.95
C PHE A 2 0.91 12.48 11.46
N SER A 3 2.14 12.15 11.11
CA SER A 3 2.57 10.82 10.66
C SER A 3 2.52 9.75 11.75
N LEU A 4 2.44 10.13 13.01
CA LEU A 4 2.28 9.23 14.16
C LEU A 4 0.85 9.26 14.71
N VAL A 5 0.25 10.44 14.77
CA VAL A 5 -1.09 10.63 15.37
C VAL A 5 -2.18 9.95 14.54
N LEU A 6 -2.14 10.09 13.21
CA LEU A 6 -3.12 9.46 12.33
C LEU A 6 -3.09 7.93 12.40
N PRO A 7 -1.94 7.23 12.25
CA PRO A 7 -1.88 5.78 12.44
C PRO A 7 -2.38 5.30 13.80
N VAL A 8 -2.02 6.02 14.88
CA VAL A 8 -2.48 5.68 16.24
C VAL A 8 -4.00 5.88 16.37
N LEU A 9 -4.54 6.96 15.80
CA LEU A 9 -5.98 7.21 15.79
C LEU A 9 -6.73 6.10 15.03
N PHE A 10 -6.23 5.71 13.85
CA PHE A 10 -6.82 4.61 13.08
C PHE A 10 -6.75 3.28 13.82
N LEU A 11 -5.66 2.98 14.52
CA LEU A 11 -5.56 1.81 15.38
C LEU A 11 -6.59 1.84 16.50
N LEU A 12 -6.76 2.98 17.18
CA LEU A 12 -7.74 3.13 18.25
C LEU A 12 -9.19 3.02 17.75
N MET A 13 -9.45 3.35 16.48
CA MET A 13 -10.75 3.18 15.84
C MET A 13 -10.98 1.77 15.28
N GLY A 14 -10.09 0.82 15.54
CA GLY A 14 -10.20 -0.56 15.08
C GLY A 14 -9.74 -0.76 13.62
N GLY A 15 -9.13 0.25 13.02
CA GLY A 15 -8.52 0.16 11.69
C GLY A 15 -7.06 -0.31 11.71
N ILE A 16 -6.49 -0.53 10.54
CA ILE A 16 -5.06 -0.83 10.39
C ILE A 16 -4.28 0.49 10.42
N GLY A 17 -3.46 0.68 11.44
CA GLY A 17 -2.53 1.82 11.52
C GLY A 17 -1.38 1.63 10.53
N LEU A 18 -1.49 2.21 9.36
CA LEU A 18 -0.37 2.24 8.43
C LEU A 18 0.62 3.33 8.87
N PRO A 19 1.87 2.99 9.21
CA PRO A 19 2.89 3.98 9.52
C PRO A 19 3.13 4.85 8.28
N GLY A 20 2.82 6.14 8.37
CA GLY A 20 3.06 7.10 7.30
C GLY A 20 4.37 7.85 7.53
N GLY A 21 5.34 7.65 6.67
CA GLY A 21 6.55 8.47 6.58
C GLY A 21 6.50 9.32 5.31
N ALA A 22 6.53 10.65 5.43
CA ALA A 22 6.72 11.53 4.29
C ALA A 22 8.19 11.96 4.22
N VAL A 23 8.86 11.61 3.15
CA VAL A 23 10.20 12.12 2.83
C VAL A 23 10.00 13.34 1.93
N TYR A 24 10.43 14.51 2.41
CA TYR A 24 10.45 15.70 1.57
C TYR A 24 11.63 15.61 0.60
N ILE A 25 11.32 15.35 -0.65
CA ILE A 25 12.31 15.32 -1.73
C ILE A 25 12.30 16.69 -2.41
N GLU A 26 13.41 17.40 -2.41
CA GLU A 26 13.60 18.60 -3.21
C GLU A 26 13.73 18.21 -4.69
N ARG A 27 12.59 18.02 -5.35
CA ARG A 27 12.52 17.55 -6.75
C ARG A 27 13.25 18.48 -7.73
N ASP A 28 13.29 19.76 -7.42
CA ASP A 28 13.97 20.77 -8.23
C ASP A 28 15.47 20.56 -8.36
N ARG A 29 16.07 19.81 -7.43
CA ARG A 29 17.50 19.42 -7.49
C ARG A 29 17.76 18.22 -8.38
N ILE A 30 16.71 17.47 -8.75
CA ILE A 30 16.83 16.27 -9.55
C ILE A 30 16.54 16.60 -11.02
N ARG A 31 17.59 16.72 -11.83
CA ARG A 31 17.49 17.13 -13.24
C ARG A 31 16.86 16.07 -14.15
N SER A 32 16.90 14.79 -13.79
CA SER A 32 16.39 13.69 -14.62
C SER A 32 14.96 13.32 -14.23
N ARG A 33 14.03 13.38 -15.21
CA ARG A 33 12.64 12.92 -15.05
C ARG A 33 12.55 11.45 -14.65
N PHE A 34 13.42 10.62 -15.24
CA PHE A 34 13.49 9.19 -14.90
C PHE A 34 13.95 8.96 -13.46
N MET A 35 14.88 9.76 -12.96
CA MET A 35 15.34 9.64 -11.58
C MET A 35 14.25 10.07 -10.58
N GLN A 36 13.48 11.11 -10.88
CA GLN A 36 12.31 11.51 -10.08
C GLN A 36 11.27 10.39 -10.01
N SER A 37 10.96 9.79 -11.17
CA SER A 37 10.04 8.65 -11.26
C SER A 37 10.55 7.41 -10.52
N ALA A 38 11.85 7.08 -10.68
CA ALA A 38 12.48 5.96 -10.00
C ALA A 38 12.47 6.12 -8.46
N MET A 39 12.67 7.32 -7.96
CA MET A 39 12.58 7.61 -6.52
C MET A 39 11.16 7.38 -5.98
N SER A 40 10.15 7.81 -6.73
CA SER A 40 8.75 7.57 -6.33
C SER A 40 8.37 6.08 -6.42
N LEU A 41 8.97 5.34 -7.34
CA LEU A 41 8.75 3.91 -7.49
C LEU A 41 9.44 3.09 -6.38
N ALA A 42 10.47 3.62 -5.73
CA ALA A 42 11.25 2.90 -4.71
C ALA A 42 10.39 2.41 -3.54
N GLY A 43 9.37 3.19 -3.10
CA GLY A 43 8.43 2.79 -2.05
C GLY A 43 7.63 1.53 -2.43
N PRO A 44 6.82 1.57 -3.49
CA PRO A 44 6.10 0.40 -3.97
C PRO A 44 7.01 -0.80 -4.28
N LEU A 45 8.19 -0.59 -4.85
CA LEU A 45 9.16 -1.67 -5.11
C LEU A 45 9.68 -2.31 -3.82
N SER A 46 9.93 -1.53 -2.78
CA SER A 46 10.36 -2.06 -1.47
C SER A 46 9.30 -2.97 -0.87
N ASN A 47 8.03 -2.54 -0.90
CA ASN A 47 6.92 -3.34 -0.42
C ASN A 47 6.74 -4.61 -1.25
N LEU A 48 6.85 -4.51 -2.58
CA LEU A 48 6.77 -5.67 -3.47
C LEU A 48 7.91 -6.66 -3.22
N LEU A 49 9.14 -6.16 -3.10
CA LEU A 49 10.30 -7.01 -2.79
C LEU A 49 10.12 -7.73 -1.45
N PHE A 50 9.62 -7.02 -0.45
CA PHE A 50 9.34 -7.62 0.85
C PHE A 50 8.22 -8.65 0.78
N ALA A 51 7.15 -8.42 0.02
CA ALA A 51 6.12 -9.41 -0.24
C ALA A 51 6.67 -10.68 -0.93
N ILE A 52 7.55 -10.50 -1.92
CA ILE A 52 8.20 -11.63 -2.60
C ILE A 52 9.06 -12.44 -1.62
N VAL A 53 9.88 -11.77 -0.80
CA VAL A 53 10.69 -12.44 0.23
C VAL A 53 9.81 -13.21 1.20
N LEU A 54 8.72 -12.61 1.69
CA LEU A 54 7.75 -13.32 2.55
C LEU A 54 7.14 -14.53 1.86
N GLY A 55 6.74 -14.41 0.59
CA GLY A 55 6.21 -15.53 -0.20
C GLY A 55 7.21 -16.66 -0.35
N LEU A 56 8.48 -16.35 -0.63
CA LEU A 56 9.56 -17.34 -0.69
C LEU A 56 9.79 -18.01 0.66
N VAL A 57 9.79 -17.25 1.74
CA VAL A 57 9.93 -17.77 3.10
C VAL A 57 8.79 -18.73 3.43
N LEU A 58 7.53 -18.33 3.17
CA LEU A 58 6.36 -19.18 3.41
C LEU A 58 6.36 -20.47 2.57
N ARG A 59 6.91 -20.40 1.35
CA ARG A 59 6.94 -21.54 0.44
C ARG A 59 8.09 -22.52 0.69
N PHE A 60 9.28 -22.03 1.02
CA PHE A 60 10.51 -22.81 1.03
C PHE A 60 11.09 -23.07 2.40
N TRP A 61 10.50 -22.51 3.46
CA TRP A 61 10.99 -22.71 4.83
C TRP A 61 10.01 -23.54 5.67
N PRO A 62 10.02 -24.88 5.54
CA PRO A 62 9.06 -25.76 6.21
C PRO A 62 9.21 -25.81 7.74
N SER A 63 10.35 -25.33 8.27
CA SER A 63 10.63 -25.31 9.72
C SER A 63 10.10 -24.07 10.45
N ILE A 64 9.31 -23.21 9.80
CA ILE A 64 8.67 -22.07 10.47
C ILE A 64 7.66 -22.59 11.50
N ASP A 65 7.78 -22.12 12.74
CA ASP A 65 6.77 -22.41 13.77
C ASP A 65 5.39 -21.97 13.27
N GLN A 66 4.42 -22.88 13.32
CA GLN A 66 3.05 -22.67 12.86
C GLN A 66 2.37 -21.44 13.50
N ARG A 67 2.87 -21.00 14.65
CA ARG A 67 2.37 -19.78 15.33
C ARG A 67 2.61 -18.51 14.52
N PHE A 68 3.67 -18.45 13.72
CA PHE A 68 4.03 -17.26 12.93
C PHE A 68 3.38 -17.26 11.55
N LEU A 69 2.97 -18.42 11.01
CA LEU A 69 2.41 -18.53 9.66
C LEU A 69 1.21 -17.59 9.41
N PRO A 70 0.23 -17.48 10.33
CA PRO A 70 -0.88 -16.53 10.14
C PRO A 70 -0.43 -15.08 10.04
N GLY A 71 0.45 -14.65 10.94
CA GLY A 71 0.97 -13.28 10.93
C GLY A 71 1.78 -12.96 9.67
N LEU A 72 2.65 -13.86 9.23
CA LEU A 72 3.45 -13.70 8.01
C LEU A 72 2.58 -13.68 6.76
N SER A 73 1.56 -14.54 6.67
CA SER A 73 0.61 -14.57 5.56
C SER A 73 -0.21 -13.28 5.49
N PHE A 74 -0.70 -12.79 6.63
CA PHE A 74 -1.41 -11.52 6.72
C PHE A 74 -0.51 -10.34 6.36
N LEU A 75 0.74 -10.32 6.85
CA LEU A 75 1.73 -9.29 6.52
C LEU A 75 2.02 -9.25 5.02
N LEU A 76 2.12 -10.39 4.34
CA LEU A 76 2.30 -10.44 2.89
C LEU A 76 1.13 -9.76 2.17
N VAL A 77 -0.10 -10.08 2.55
CA VAL A 77 -1.31 -9.44 1.97
C VAL A 77 -1.31 -7.94 2.20
N LEU A 78 -0.89 -7.47 3.38
CA LEU A 78 -0.74 -6.04 3.66
C LEU A 78 0.29 -5.37 2.74
N GLN A 79 1.42 -6.04 2.46
CA GLN A 79 2.43 -5.50 1.54
C GLN A 79 1.88 -5.37 0.11
N ILE A 80 1.18 -6.39 -0.40
CA ILE A 80 0.54 -6.32 -1.72
C ILE A 80 -0.54 -5.24 -1.76
N SER A 81 -1.36 -5.13 -0.72
CA SER A 81 -2.35 -4.05 -0.60
C SER A 81 -1.69 -2.67 -0.64
N ALA A 82 -0.58 -2.49 0.07
CA ALA A 82 0.17 -1.25 0.07
C ALA A 82 0.77 -0.94 -1.31
N VAL A 83 1.28 -1.93 -2.04
CA VAL A 83 1.78 -1.77 -3.41
C VAL A 83 0.67 -1.27 -4.32
N LEU A 84 -0.46 -1.97 -4.36
CA LEU A 84 -1.57 -1.64 -5.27
C LEU A 84 -2.18 -0.28 -4.93
N PHE A 85 -2.34 0.02 -3.64
CA PHE A 85 -2.87 1.30 -3.18
C PHE A 85 -1.94 2.47 -3.54
N ASN A 86 -0.64 2.32 -3.32
CA ASN A 86 0.33 3.37 -3.65
C ASN A 86 0.53 3.54 -5.16
N LEU A 87 0.23 2.54 -5.98
CA LEU A 87 0.29 2.65 -7.44
C LEU A 87 -0.93 3.31 -8.08
N ILE A 88 -1.93 3.75 -7.29
CA ILE A 88 -3.07 4.52 -7.81
C ILE A 88 -2.52 5.80 -8.49
N PRO A 89 -2.89 6.06 -9.78
CA PRO A 89 -2.33 7.17 -10.56
C PRO A 89 -2.98 8.51 -10.25
N LEU A 90 -3.23 8.79 -8.98
CA LEU A 90 -3.84 10.02 -8.47
C LEU A 90 -3.00 10.60 -7.33
N PRO A 91 -2.88 11.93 -7.18
CA PRO A 91 -2.23 12.51 -6.00
C PRO A 91 -3.06 12.20 -4.74
N PRO A 92 -2.47 11.93 -3.58
CA PRO A 92 -1.04 12.05 -3.25
C PRO A 92 -0.23 10.75 -3.38
N PHE A 93 -0.71 9.74 -4.10
CA PHE A 93 -0.09 8.41 -4.19
C PHE A 93 1.19 8.41 -5.05
N ASP A 94 2.03 7.40 -4.81
CA ASP A 94 3.29 7.23 -5.55
C ASP A 94 3.06 6.99 -7.04
N GLY A 95 1.96 6.32 -7.43
CA GLY A 95 1.58 6.10 -8.82
C GLY A 95 1.45 7.39 -9.62
N TYR A 96 0.84 8.43 -9.04
CA TYR A 96 0.85 9.75 -9.65
C TYR A 96 2.28 10.33 -9.72
N SER A 97 3.02 10.25 -8.63
CA SER A 97 4.38 10.80 -8.52
C SER A 97 5.37 10.16 -9.50
N ILE A 98 5.13 8.90 -9.90
CA ILE A 98 5.88 8.20 -10.96
C ILE A 98 5.58 8.83 -12.34
N LEU A 99 4.32 9.19 -12.61
CA LEU A 99 3.87 9.73 -13.89
C LEU A 99 4.10 11.24 -14.00
N GLU A 100 4.04 11.96 -12.89
CA GLU A 100 4.10 13.43 -12.80
C GLU A 100 5.22 14.07 -13.64
N PRO A 101 6.48 13.55 -13.65
CA PRO A 101 7.56 14.15 -14.42
C PRO A 101 7.35 14.12 -15.94
N PHE A 102 6.45 13.26 -16.43
CA PHE A 102 6.15 13.09 -17.86
C PHE A 102 4.87 13.79 -18.28
N LEU A 103 4.07 14.28 -17.32
CA LEU A 103 2.83 14.99 -17.60
C LEU A 103 3.09 16.40 -18.15
N HIS A 104 2.17 16.84 -19.02
CA HIS A 104 2.18 18.22 -19.50
C HIS A 104 1.89 19.19 -18.32
N PRO A 105 2.56 20.38 -18.25
CA PRO A 105 2.41 21.30 -17.12
C PRO A 105 0.95 21.67 -16.78
N VAL A 106 0.10 21.86 -17.78
CA VAL A 106 -1.33 22.17 -17.57
C VAL A 106 -2.07 21.03 -16.85
N VAL A 107 -1.79 19.78 -17.21
CA VAL A 107 -2.38 18.58 -16.58
C VAL A 107 -1.90 18.46 -15.15
N ARG A 108 -0.59 18.65 -14.93
CA ARG A 108 0.01 18.62 -13.59
C ARG A 108 -0.62 19.67 -12.68
N GLU A 109 -0.77 20.92 -13.14
CA GLU A 109 -1.39 21.99 -12.35
C GLU A 109 -2.84 21.66 -11.96
N GLN A 110 -3.61 21.03 -12.85
CA GLN A 110 -4.96 20.56 -12.54
C GLN A 110 -4.97 19.53 -11.43
N PHE A 111 -4.11 18.51 -11.49
CA PHE A 111 -4.01 17.48 -10.44
C PHE A 111 -3.53 18.05 -9.11
N ASP A 112 -2.56 18.96 -9.13
CA ASP A 112 -2.02 19.58 -7.92
C ASP A 112 -3.07 20.44 -7.20
N ARG A 113 -3.98 21.10 -7.97
CA ARG A 113 -5.10 21.85 -7.41
C ARG A 113 -6.06 20.97 -6.58
N PHE A 114 -6.23 19.70 -6.98
CA PHE A 114 -7.13 18.76 -6.30
C PHE A 114 -6.41 17.84 -5.31
N ARG A 115 -5.09 17.94 -5.14
CA ARG A 115 -4.27 17.07 -4.31
C ARG A 115 -4.81 16.87 -2.89
N GLY A 116 -5.31 17.95 -2.25
CA GLY A 116 -5.85 17.87 -0.89
C GLY A 116 -7.22 17.18 -0.79
N VAL A 117 -7.97 17.12 -1.89
CA VAL A 117 -9.32 16.53 -1.92
C VAL A 117 -9.29 15.10 -2.46
N THR A 118 -8.30 14.76 -3.27
CA THR A 118 -8.22 13.48 -3.98
C THR A 118 -8.21 12.29 -3.02
N ILE A 119 -7.51 12.39 -1.88
CA ILE A 119 -7.50 11.31 -0.89
C ILE A 119 -8.91 10.99 -0.39
N TRP A 120 -9.73 12.03 -0.15
CA TRP A 120 -11.11 11.85 0.29
C TRP A 120 -11.98 11.25 -0.80
N ILE A 121 -11.77 11.65 -2.07
CA ILE A 121 -12.47 11.07 -3.23
C ILE A 121 -12.15 9.59 -3.34
N VAL A 122 -10.87 9.20 -3.22
CA VAL A 122 -10.46 7.80 -3.27
C VAL A 122 -11.08 7.00 -2.12
N LEU A 123 -11.02 7.49 -0.88
CA LEU A 123 -11.63 6.81 0.26
C LEU A 123 -13.15 6.66 0.11
N LEU A 124 -13.84 7.71 -0.34
CA LEU A 124 -15.28 7.63 -0.60
C LEU A 124 -15.59 6.68 -1.76
N ALA A 125 -14.77 6.67 -2.81
CA ALA A 125 -14.93 5.74 -3.92
C ALA A 125 -14.81 4.29 -3.46
N PHE A 126 -13.83 3.97 -2.62
CA PHE A 126 -13.68 2.63 -2.01
C PHE A 126 -14.88 2.25 -1.15
N TRP A 127 -15.52 3.22 -0.50
CA TRP A 127 -16.65 2.96 0.42
C TRP A 127 -17.99 2.84 -0.29
N TYR A 128 -18.24 3.69 -1.29
CA TYR A 128 -19.54 3.82 -1.94
C TYR A 128 -19.62 3.21 -3.33
N VAL A 129 -18.49 2.85 -3.96
CA VAL A 129 -18.44 2.27 -5.29
C VAL A 129 -17.93 0.83 -5.20
N PRO A 130 -18.81 -0.18 -5.06
CA PRO A 130 -18.42 -1.58 -4.87
C PRO A 130 -17.44 -2.07 -5.95
N PHE A 131 -17.65 -1.70 -7.20
CA PHE A 131 -16.78 -2.07 -8.31
C PHE A 131 -15.30 -1.71 -8.06
N ILE A 132 -15.00 -0.54 -7.48
CA ILE A 132 -13.61 -0.09 -7.18
C ILE A 132 -13.02 -0.94 -6.07
N SER A 133 -13.78 -1.16 -5.01
CA SER A 133 -13.36 -2.02 -3.89
C SER A 133 -13.13 -3.46 -4.36
N ASP A 134 -14.07 -4.03 -5.12
CA ASP A 134 -13.99 -5.41 -5.60
C ASP A 134 -12.78 -5.60 -6.52
N MET A 135 -12.58 -4.70 -7.48
CA MET A 135 -11.42 -4.73 -8.38
C MET A 135 -10.09 -4.67 -7.60
N PHE A 136 -10.02 -3.82 -6.58
CA PHE A 136 -8.83 -3.70 -5.75
C PHE A 136 -8.55 -5.00 -4.97
N TRP A 137 -9.57 -5.53 -4.28
CA TRP A 137 -9.42 -6.74 -3.47
C TRP A 137 -9.21 -7.99 -4.34
N GLU A 138 -9.79 -8.05 -5.52
CA GLU A 138 -9.50 -9.08 -6.52
C GLU A 138 -8.03 -9.01 -6.95
N GLY A 139 -7.51 -7.82 -7.19
CA GLY A 139 -6.08 -7.61 -7.46
C GLY A 139 -5.21 -8.12 -6.29
N VAL A 140 -5.52 -7.71 -5.06
CA VAL A 140 -4.80 -8.18 -3.86
C VAL A 140 -4.87 -9.70 -3.75
N TYR A 141 -6.04 -10.29 -3.96
CA TYR A 141 -6.25 -11.73 -3.93
C TYR A 141 -5.37 -12.45 -4.95
N ASN A 142 -5.42 -12.02 -6.21
CA ASN A 142 -4.70 -12.67 -7.29
C ASN A 142 -3.17 -12.60 -7.10
N PHE A 143 -2.64 -11.41 -6.79
CA PHE A 143 -1.21 -11.24 -6.57
C PHE A 143 -0.72 -12.04 -5.34
N SER A 144 -1.47 -12.04 -4.24
CA SER A 144 -1.11 -12.79 -3.04
C SER A 144 -1.15 -14.30 -3.28
N THR A 145 -2.11 -14.78 -4.07
CA THR A 145 -2.23 -16.19 -4.44
C THR A 145 -1.06 -16.65 -5.33
N ILE A 146 -0.61 -15.81 -6.27
CA ILE A 146 0.59 -16.07 -7.09
C ILE A 146 1.82 -16.25 -6.19
N LEU A 147 1.93 -15.49 -5.11
CA LEU A 147 3.01 -15.62 -4.13
C LEU A 147 2.83 -16.80 -3.16
N GLY A 148 1.80 -17.63 -3.33
CA GLY A 148 1.59 -18.86 -2.59
C GLY A 148 0.93 -18.68 -1.23
N VAL A 149 0.21 -17.60 -1.01
CA VAL A 149 -0.49 -17.32 0.25
C VAL A 149 -1.68 -18.27 0.44
N ASN A 150 -1.81 -18.82 1.64
CA ASN A 150 -3.00 -19.55 2.09
C ASN A 150 -3.96 -18.59 2.80
N TRP A 151 -5.13 -18.37 2.21
CA TRP A 151 -6.13 -17.42 2.71
C TRP A 151 -6.72 -17.80 4.08
N THR A 152 -6.78 -19.07 4.42
CA THR A 152 -7.16 -19.49 5.77
C THR A 152 -6.20 -18.94 6.83
N LEU A 153 -4.89 -18.95 6.53
CA LEU A 153 -3.87 -18.37 7.40
C LEU A 153 -3.97 -16.84 7.46
N VAL A 154 -4.33 -16.18 6.35
CA VAL A 154 -4.53 -14.73 6.32
C VAL A 154 -5.66 -14.33 7.26
N ILE A 155 -6.81 -15.02 7.18
CA ILE A 155 -7.96 -14.76 8.05
C ILE A 155 -7.56 -14.96 9.53
N ALA A 156 -6.90 -16.08 9.86
CA ALA A 156 -6.41 -16.31 11.20
C ALA A 156 -5.38 -15.26 11.66
N GLY A 157 -4.60 -14.71 10.73
CA GLY A 157 -3.67 -13.61 11.00
C GLY A 157 -4.38 -12.30 11.30
N LEU A 158 -5.42 -11.99 10.52
CA LEU A 158 -6.26 -10.81 10.74
C LEU A 158 -6.99 -10.88 12.10
N GLU A 159 -7.56 -12.04 12.45
CA GLU A 159 -8.21 -12.25 13.74
C GLU A 159 -7.24 -12.04 14.91
N ARG A 160 -6.03 -12.57 14.82
CA ARG A 160 -4.99 -12.33 15.84
C ARG A 160 -4.51 -10.89 15.91
N PHE A 161 -4.53 -10.18 14.80
CA PHE A 161 -4.18 -8.77 14.74
C PHE A 161 -5.23 -7.90 15.43
N ARG A 162 -6.51 -8.29 15.35
CA ARG A 162 -7.64 -7.61 15.99
C ARG A 162 -7.80 -7.97 17.46
N PHE A 163 -6.71 -7.91 18.25
CA PHE A 163 -6.72 -8.27 19.67
C PHE A 163 -7.69 -7.44 20.54
N TRP A 164 -8.22 -6.34 20.01
CA TRP A 164 -9.21 -5.47 20.69
C TRP A 164 -10.66 -5.90 20.48
N GLU A 165 -10.93 -6.91 19.65
CA GLU A 165 -12.26 -7.51 19.47
C GLU A 165 -12.47 -8.75 20.35
N LEU A 166 -11.46 -9.12 21.17
CA LEU A 166 -11.51 -10.15 22.19
C LEU A 166 -12.04 -9.53 23.49
#